data_6a476e9f51f9556818b46f5ad060ae31
#
_entry.id   6a476e9f51f9556818b46f5ad060ae31
#
_cell.length_a   1.000
_cell.length_b   1.000
_cell.length_c   1.000
_cell.angle_alpha   90.00
_cell.angle_beta   90.00
_cell.angle_gamma   90.00
#
_symmetry.space_group_name_H-M   'P 1'
#
loop_
_entity.id
_entity.type
_entity.pdbx_description
1 polymer ?
#
loop_
_entity_poly.entity_id
_entity_poly.type
_entity_poly.pdbx_seq_one_letter_code
_entity_poly.pdbx_strand_id
1 'polypeptide(L)'
;MASMADTYDVAVIGGGVVGCGVARACALAGRKTVLIEREAALAASHASGGNTGIACTAADCDEGTLEHSCLERAAELNRDAYDACNVPYAATGAVYVAYGPQEHAALDRLAEAHCAAGDVLASGAAVEARCRLPGLAARGATRGVHVRREITVEPWCVPVCVRRGSQTVRGVASMA
;
A
#
# COMPACT_ATOMS: atom_id res chain seq x y z
N MET A 1 47.00 -6.09 -8.64
CA MET A 1 45.93 -6.03 -9.67
C MET A 1 44.78 -5.23 -9.06
N ALA A 2 44.52 -4.03 -9.56
CA ALA A 2 43.37 -3.24 -9.09
C ALA A 2 42.12 -4.01 -9.48
N SER A 3 41.26 -4.30 -8.48
CA SER A 3 39.90 -4.83 -8.71
C SER A 3 39.20 -3.88 -9.67
N MET A 4 38.72 -4.39 -10.79
CA MET A 4 37.83 -3.61 -11.65
C MET A 4 36.65 -3.21 -10.78
N ALA A 5 36.48 -1.90 -10.53
CA ALA A 5 35.34 -1.39 -9.78
C ALA A 5 34.08 -1.87 -10.46
N ASP A 6 33.20 -2.46 -9.68
CA ASP A 6 31.88 -2.91 -10.17
C ASP A 6 31.13 -1.68 -10.72
N THR A 7 30.97 -1.60 -12.04
CA THR A 7 30.18 -0.56 -12.68
C THR A 7 28.71 -0.97 -12.69
N TYR A 8 27.82 -0.03 -12.42
CA TYR A 8 26.37 -0.20 -12.44
C TYR A 8 25.74 0.70 -13.49
N ASP A 9 24.66 0.24 -14.11
CA ASP A 9 23.89 1.04 -15.07
C ASP A 9 23.00 2.04 -14.33
N VAL A 10 22.51 1.67 -13.15
CA VAL A 10 21.58 2.48 -12.35
C VAL A 10 21.97 2.42 -10.88
N ALA A 11 21.99 3.59 -10.22
CA ALA A 11 22.08 3.73 -8.78
C ALA A 11 20.77 4.33 -8.25
N VAL A 12 20.10 3.58 -7.37
CA VAL A 12 18.88 4.04 -6.68
C VAL A 12 19.25 4.44 -5.27
N ILE A 13 18.94 5.67 -4.88
CA ILE A 13 19.23 6.22 -3.56
C ILE A 13 17.94 6.22 -2.72
N GLY A 14 17.98 5.51 -1.61
CA GLY A 14 16.86 5.32 -0.68
C GLY A 14 16.22 3.93 -0.78
N GLY A 15 16.23 3.20 0.33
CA GLY A 15 15.72 1.84 0.46
C GLY A 15 14.27 1.75 1.01
N GLY A 16 13.48 2.81 0.85
CA GLY A 16 12.05 2.77 1.09
C GLY A 16 11.30 1.99 0.00
N VAL A 17 9.98 1.85 0.12
CA VAL A 17 9.15 1.08 -0.82
C VAL A 17 9.30 1.58 -2.26
N VAL A 18 9.36 2.88 -2.48
CA VAL A 18 9.52 3.48 -3.81
C VAL A 18 10.88 3.11 -4.41
N GLY A 19 11.98 3.31 -3.68
CA GLY A 19 13.31 2.97 -4.17
C GLY A 19 13.47 1.48 -4.43
N CYS A 20 12.93 0.63 -3.57
CA CYS A 20 12.92 -0.83 -3.79
C CYS A 20 12.13 -1.20 -5.05
N GLY A 21 10.97 -0.57 -5.27
CA GLY A 21 10.15 -0.77 -6.48
C GLY A 21 10.88 -0.36 -7.75
N VAL A 22 11.52 0.82 -7.75
CA VAL A 22 12.32 1.32 -8.88
C VAL A 22 13.52 0.40 -9.15
N ALA A 23 14.25 0.03 -8.10
CA ALA A 23 15.40 -0.88 -8.24
C ALA A 23 14.99 -2.23 -8.82
N ARG A 24 13.86 -2.76 -8.37
CA ARG A 24 13.27 -3.99 -8.92
C ARG A 24 12.92 -3.84 -10.40
N ALA A 25 12.24 -2.77 -10.76
CA ALA A 25 11.85 -2.52 -12.15
C ALA A 25 13.07 -2.41 -13.08
N CYS A 26 14.09 -1.70 -12.67
CA CYS A 26 15.36 -1.59 -13.43
C CYS A 26 16.05 -2.95 -13.57
N ALA A 27 16.09 -3.74 -12.50
CA ALA A 27 16.69 -5.06 -12.52
C ALA A 27 15.91 -6.04 -13.42
N LEU A 28 14.58 -6.00 -13.39
CA LEU A 28 13.74 -6.80 -14.31
C LEU A 28 13.91 -6.39 -15.77
N ALA A 29 14.23 -5.12 -16.02
CA ALA A 29 14.61 -4.62 -17.34
C ALA A 29 16.07 -4.97 -17.73
N GLY A 30 16.75 -5.83 -16.97
CA GLY A 30 18.12 -6.30 -17.26
C GLY A 30 19.22 -5.31 -16.91
N ARG A 31 18.92 -4.23 -16.18
CA ARG A 31 19.92 -3.23 -15.79
C ARG A 31 20.67 -3.68 -14.54
N LYS A 32 21.98 -3.58 -14.55
CA LYS A 32 22.83 -3.81 -13.37
C LYS A 32 22.59 -2.66 -12.38
N THR A 33 21.82 -2.94 -11.33
CA THR A 33 21.28 -1.92 -10.42
C THR A 33 21.88 -2.05 -9.04
N VAL A 34 22.30 -0.92 -8.45
CA VAL A 34 22.67 -0.81 -7.03
C VAL A 34 21.62 0.01 -6.29
N LEU A 35 21.23 -0.48 -5.11
CA LEU A 35 20.38 0.23 -4.16
C LEU A 35 21.23 0.71 -2.99
N ILE A 36 21.22 2.01 -2.73
CA ILE A 36 21.99 2.66 -1.67
C ILE A 36 21.01 3.13 -0.59
N GLU A 37 21.22 2.67 0.64
CA GLU A 37 20.41 3.07 1.80
C GLU A 37 21.34 3.56 2.91
N ARG A 38 20.95 4.63 3.58
CA ARG A 38 21.69 5.20 4.69
C ARG A 38 21.60 4.35 5.95
N GLU A 39 20.42 3.83 6.21
CA GLU A 39 20.17 3.01 7.40
C GLU A 39 20.68 1.58 7.22
N ALA A 40 21.00 0.92 8.32
CA ALA A 40 21.49 -0.45 8.31
C ALA A 40 20.45 -1.47 7.81
N ALA A 41 19.17 -1.13 7.87
CA ALA A 41 18.07 -1.97 7.40
C ALA A 41 17.09 -1.18 6.53
N LEU A 42 16.52 -1.85 5.51
CA LEU A 42 15.47 -1.29 4.68
C LEU A 42 14.21 -1.04 5.51
N ALA A 43 13.55 0.07 5.28
CA ALA A 43 12.30 0.47 5.96
C ALA A 43 12.40 0.57 7.49
N ALA A 44 13.59 0.71 8.06
CA ALA A 44 13.80 0.63 9.51
C ALA A 44 13.12 1.77 10.30
N SER A 45 13.02 2.98 9.75
CA SER A 45 12.63 4.16 10.52
C SER A 45 11.85 5.23 9.76
N HIS A 46 11.38 4.95 8.56
CA HIS A 46 10.73 5.93 7.69
C HIS A 46 9.31 5.52 7.30
N ALA A 47 8.62 6.36 6.56
CA ALA A 47 7.22 6.18 6.15
C ALA A 47 6.89 4.78 5.61
N SER A 48 7.83 4.15 4.91
CA SER A 48 7.62 2.79 4.35
C SER A 48 7.53 1.67 5.39
N GLY A 49 8.06 1.88 6.59
CA GLY A 49 7.98 0.91 7.69
C GLY A 49 7.07 1.35 8.83
N GLY A 50 6.77 2.65 8.91
CA GLY A 50 6.01 3.27 9.99
C GLY A 50 4.64 3.79 9.54
N ASN A 51 3.88 2.99 8.79
CA ASN A 51 2.51 3.32 8.36
C ASN A 51 1.50 2.26 8.81
N THR A 52 0.23 2.46 8.49
CA THR A 52 -0.88 1.58 8.89
C THR A 52 -0.93 0.26 8.12
N GLY A 53 -0.12 0.10 7.07
CA GLY A 53 -0.11 -1.09 6.23
C GLY A 53 -1.36 -1.26 5.37
N ILE A 54 -2.11 -0.21 5.13
CA ILE A 54 -3.26 -0.25 4.22
C ILE A 54 -2.77 0.04 2.81
N ALA A 55 -2.94 -0.93 1.92
CA ALA A 55 -2.79 -0.71 0.49
C ALA A 55 -4.12 -0.15 -0.04
N CYS A 56 -4.23 1.18 0.05
CA CYS A 56 -5.42 1.95 -0.27
C CYS A 56 -5.80 1.80 -1.74
N THR A 57 -7.09 1.98 -1.99
CA THR A 57 -7.63 2.33 -3.30
C THR A 57 -7.72 3.86 -3.41
N ALA A 58 -8.20 4.38 -4.54
CA ALA A 58 -8.42 5.82 -4.68
C ALA A 58 -9.74 6.31 -4.05
N ALA A 59 -10.37 5.49 -3.19
CA ALA A 59 -11.74 5.70 -2.73
C ALA A 59 -11.97 7.01 -1.95
N ASP A 60 -10.94 7.53 -1.31
CA ASP A 60 -10.96 8.78 -0.52
C ASP A 60 -10.09 9.90 -1.10
N CYS A 61 -9.65 9.76 -2.34
CA CYS A 61 -8.82 10.75 -3.02
C CYS A 61 -9.64 11.58 -3.99
N ASP A 62 -9.24 12.84 -4.16
CA ASP A 62 -9.84 13.75 -5.14
C ASP A 62 -9.57 13.25 -6.57
N GLU A 63 -10.63 13.10 -7.36
CA GLU A 63 -10.56 12.68 -8.75
C GLU A 63 -9.68 13.65 -9.60
N GLY A 64 -8.98 13.10 -10.57
CA GLY A 64 -8.12 13.87 -11.49
C GLY A 64 -6.76 14.25 -10.91
N THR A 65 -6.46 13.89 -9.66
CA THR A 65 -5.13 14.08 -9.07
C THR A 65 -4.16 12.97 -9.49
N LEU A 66 -2.86 13.26 -9.41
CA LEU A 66 -1.84 12.23 -9.62
C LEU A 66 -1.93 11.11 -8.56
N GLU A 67 -2.27 11.48 -7.33
CA GLU A 67 -2.46 10.52 -6.24
C GLU A 67 -3.59 9.54 -6.56
N HIS A 68 -4.76 10.05 -6.95
CA HIS A 68 -5.90 9.23 -7.39
C HIS A 68 -5.49 8.24 -8.48
N SER A 69 -4.87 8.74 -9.56
CA SER A 69 -4.44 7.89 -10.68
C SER A 69 -3.42 6.82 -10.28
N CYS A 70 -2.49 7.16 -9.39
CA CYS A 70 -1.49 6.21 -8.87
C CYS A 70 -2.13 5.13 -7.99
N LEU A 71 -3.09 5.50 -7.12
CA LEU A 71 -3.76 4.55 -6.23
C LEU A 71 -4.71 3.63 -6.99
N GLU A 72 -5.45 4.12 -7.98
CA GLU A 72 -6.25 3.26 -8.88
C GLU A 72 -5.36 2.22 -9.57
N ARG A 73 -4.25 2.68 -10.14
CA ARG A 73 -3.31 1.76 -10.80
C ARG A 73 -2.66 0.79 -9.80
N ALA A 74 -2.32 1.25 -8.61
CA ALA A 74 -1.80 0.40 -7.54
C ALA A 74 -2.81 -0.68 -7.12
N ALA A 75 -4.08 -0.32 -6.97
CA ALA A 75 -5.14 -1.26 -6.59
C ALA A 75 -5.35 -2.40 -7.61
N GLU A 76 -5.02 -2.17 -8.89
CA GLU A 76 -5.01 -3.22 -9.91
C GLU A 76 -3.79 -4.14 -9.82
N LEU A 77 -2.63 -3.60 -9.44
CA LEU A 77 -1.34 -4.28 -9.52
C LEU A 77 -0.89 -4.90 -8.20
N ASN A 78 -1.40 -4.41 -7.07
CA ASN A 78 -0.86 -4.73 -5.75
C ASN A 78 -0.82 -6.24 -5.46
N ARG A 79 -1.91 -6.96 -5.72
CA ARG A 79 -1.99 -8.39 -5.42
C ARG A 79 -0.96 -9.18 -6.21
N ASP A 80 -0.91 -8.98 -7.51
CA ASP A 80 0.06 -9.68 -8.38
C ASP A 80 1.51 -9.33 -8.00
N ALA A 81 1.75 -8.06 -7.65
CA ALA A 81 3.07 -7.61 -7.21
C ALA A 81 3.46 -8.21 -5.86
N TYR A 82 2.53 -8.30 -4.92
CA TYR A 82 2.77 -8.89 -3.60
C TYR A 82 2.98 -10.40 -3.71
N ASP A 83 2.18 -11.10 -4.49
CA ASP A 83 2.35 -12.52 -4.76
C ASP A 83 3.71 -12.81 -5.41
N ALA A 84 4.07 -12.05 -6.46
CA ALA A 84 5.35 -12.18 -7.14
C ALA A 84 6.56 -11.88 -6.25
N CYS A 85 6.38 -11.10 -5.19
CA CYS A 85 7.43 -10.74 -4.23
C CYS A 85 7.34 -11.52 -2.92
N ASN A 86 6.36 -12.41 -2.74
CA ASN A 86 6.05 -13.10 -1.49
C ASN A 86 5.84 -12.13 -0.32
N VAL A 87 5.13 -11.02 -0.56
CA VAL A 87 4.70 -10.09 0.48
C VAL A 87 3.42 -10.63 1.11
N PRO A 88 3.41 -10.89 2.43
CA PRO A 88 2.18 -11.31 3.08
C PRO A 88 1.15 -10.19 3.09
N TYR A 89 -0.08 -10.49 2.73
CA TYR A 89 -1.20 -9.56 2.80
C TYR A 89 -2.51 -10.25 3.19
N ALA A 90 -3.48 -9.47 3.64
CA ALA A 90 -4.82 -9.94 3.95
C ALA A 90 -5.87 -9.10 3.22
N ALA A 91 -6.82 -9.77 2.57
CA ALA A 91 -7.94 -9.14 1.87
C ALA A 91 -9.04 -8.75 2.88
N THR A 92 -8.74 -7.77 3.72
CA THR A 92 -9.63 -7.31 4.81
C THR A 92 -10.74 -6.41 4.31
N GLY A 93 -10.52 -5.67 3.24
CA GLY A 93 -11.29 -4.49 2.88
C GLY A 93 -11.10 -3.36 3.90
N ALA A 94 -11.75 -2.24 3.64
CA ALA A 94 -11.89 -1.15 4.60
C ALA A 94 -13.37 -0.76 4.74
N VAL A 95 -13.76 -0.29 5.91
CA VAL A 95 -15.11 0.22 6.15
C VAL A 95 -15.03 1.71 6.47
N TYR A 96 -15.59 2.52 5.58
CA TYR A 96 -15.79 3.94 5.81
C TYR A 96 -17.07 4.12 6.60
N VAL A 97 -17.03 4.89 7.68
CA VAL A 97 -18.12 5.00 8.66
C VAL A 97 -18.59 6.44 8.76
N ALA A 98 -19.89 6.67 8.69
CA ALA A 98 -20.51 7.97 8.96
C ALA A 98 -21.06 8.03 10.39
N TYR A 99 -20.82 9.15 11.05
CA TYR A 99 -21.30 9.45 12.41
C TYR A 99 -22.44 10.48 12.44
N GLY A 100 -23.01 10.78 11.28
CA GLY A 100 -24.16 11.68 11.19
C GLY A 100 -24.63 11.87 9.75
N PRO A 101 -25.84 12.44 9.58
CA PRO A 101 -26.44 12.63 8.26
C PRO A 101 -25.62 13.47 7.28
N GLN A 102 -24.82 14.40 7.78
CA GLN A 102 -23.94 15.27 6.97
C GLN A 102 -22.85 14.49 6.25
N GLU A 103 -22.47 13.31 6.75
CA GLU A 103 -21.45 12.45 6.14
C GLU A 103 -22.07 11.43 5.17
N HIS A 104 -23.39 11.28 5.17
CA HIS A 104 -24.05 10.29 4.31
C HIS A 104 -23.81 10.58 2.82
N ALA A 105 -23.86 11.85 2.40
CA ALA A 105 -23.64 12.21 1.00
C ALA A 105 -22.21 11.86 0.51
N ALA A 106 -21.22 11.90 1.39
CA ALA A 106 -19.87 11.46 1.07
C ALA A 106 -19.81 9.93 0.91
N LEU A 107 -20.48 9.18 1.80
CA LEU A 107 -20.60 7.73 1.67
C LEU A 107 -21.37 7.30 0.42
N ASP A 108 -22.40 8.03 0.03
CA ASP A 108 -23.16 7.71 -1.17
C ASP A 108 -22.30 7.85 -2.44
N ARG A 109 -21.52 8.93 -2.56
CA ARG A 109 -20.55 9.10 -3.65
C ARG A 109 -19.50 7.98 -3.68
N LEU A 110 -18.95 7.64 -2.53
CA LEU A 110 -17.97 6.56 -2.40
C LEU A 110 -18.58 5.20 -2.79
N ALA A 111 -19.83 4.93 -2.40
CA ALA A 111 -20.53 3.71 -2.77
C ALA A 111 -20.78 3.61 -4.28
N GLU A 112 -21.20 4.71 -4.91
CA GLU A 112 -21.43 4.78 -6.35
C GLU A 112 -20.17 4.50 -7.15
N ALA A 113 -19.03 5.04 -6.72
CA ALA A 113 -17.77 4.92 -7.44
C ALA A 113 -17.07 3.56 -7.23
N HIS A 114 -17.16 2.95 -6.05
CA HIS A 114 -16.26 1.87 -5.64
C HIS A 114 -16.92 0.58 -5.16
N CYS A 115 -18.26 0.52 -5.03
CA CYS A 115 -18.92 -0.56 -4.33
C CYS A 115 -20.05 -1.22 -5.11
N ALA A 116 -20.29 -2.50 -4.82
CA ALA A 116 -21.51 -3.19 -5.21
C ALA A 116 -22.63 -2.89 -4.20
N ALA A 117 -23.89 -3.10 -4.59
CA ALA A 117 -25.04 -2.81 -3.76
C ALA A 117 -25.02 -3.47 -2.36
N GLY A 118 -24.40 -4.64 -2.23
CA GLY A 118 -24.24 -5.34 -0.94
C GLY A 118 -23.13 -4.78 -0.02
N ASP A 119 -22.42 -3.76 -0.43
CA ASP A 119 -21.35 -3.15 0.35
C ASP A 119 -21.81 -1.94 1.17
N VAL A 120 -23.03 -1.49 0.95
CA VAL A 120 -23.66 -0.41 1.73
C VAL A 120 -24.21 -0.98 3.05
N LEU A 121 -23.72 -0.42 4.15
CA LEU A 121 -24.10 -0.77 5.52
C LEU A 121 -25.11 0.27 6.01
N ALA A 122 -26.41 -0.06 5.95
CA ALA A 122 -27.50 0.90 6.11
C ALA A 122 -27.76 1.37 7.56
N SER A 123 -27.07 0.81 8.56
CA SER A 123 -27.25 1.18 9.96
C SER A 123 -25.97 1.02 10.78
N GLY A 124 -25.90 1.70 11.92
CA GLY A 124 -24.80 1.54 12.87
C GLY A 124 -24.61 0.10 13.35
N ALA A 125 -25.69 -0.65 13.52
CA ALA A 125 -25.61 -2.08 13.87
C ALA A 125 -24.99 -2.92 12.74
N ALA A 126 -25.28 -2.62 11.48
CA ALA A 126 -24.65 -3.29 10.34
C ALA A 126 -23.15 -2.96 10.26
N VAL A 127 -22.77 -1.71 10.53
CA VAL A 127 -21.36 -1.29 10.61
C VAL A 127 -20.63 -2.04 11.73
N GLU A 128 -21.23 -2.06 12.93
CA GLU A 128 -20.68 -2.75 14.09
C GLU A 128 -20.44 -4.24 13.81
N ALA A 129 -21.44 -4.91 13.23
CA ALA A 129 -21.35 -6.33 12.86
C ALA A 129 -20.24 -6.56 11.80
N ARG A 130 -20.14 -5.68 10.80
CA ARG A 130 -19.14 -5.79 9.73
C ARG A 130 -17.72 -5.55 10.24
N CYS A 131 -17.52 -4.54 11.09
CA CYS A 131 -16.24 -4.22 11.69
C CYS A 131 -15.86 -5.17 12.82
N ARG A 132 -16.79 -5.95 13.36
CA ARG A 132 -16.61 -6.76 14.58
C ARG A 132 -16.12 -5.93 15.77
N LEU A 133 -16.58 -4.68 15.86
CA LEU A 133 -16.22 -3.74 16.91
C LEU A 133 -17.45 -3.38 17.74
N PRO A 134 -17.68 -4.03 18.89
CA PRO A 134 -18.82 -3.74 19.76
C PRO A 134 -18.86 -2.28 20.21
N GLY A 135 -20.05 -1.70 20.23
CA GLY A 135 -20.27 -0.34 20.69
C GLY A 135 -20.07 0.76 19.65
N LEU A 136 -19.79 0.45 18.38
CA LEU A 136 -19.68 1.45 17.32
C LEU A 136 -21.02 2.19 17.10
N ALA A 137 -22.12 1.46 17.07
CA ALA A 137 -23.45 2.06 16.95
C ALA A 137 -23.78 2.98 18.14
N ALA A 138 -23.44 2.56 19.37
CA ALA A 138 -23.61 3.38 20.57
C ALA A 138 -22.73 4.64 20.60
N ARG A 139 -21.61 4.64 19.85
CA ARG A 139 -20.74 5.80 19.65
C ARG A 139 -21.21 6.71 18.53
N GLY A 140 -22.36 6.43 17.94
CA GLY A 140 -23.00 7.27 16.93
C GLY A 140 -22.75 6.88 15.48
N ALA A 141 -22.14 5.72 15.19
CA ALA A 141 -22.07 5.21 13.82
C ALA A 141 -23.49 5.01 13.27
N THR A 142 -23.77 5.60 12.12
CA THR A 142 -25.14 5.59 11.51
C THR A 142 -25.20 4.77 10.24
N ARG A 143 -24.17 4.85 9.39
CA ARG A 143 -24.05 4.15 8.11
C ARG A 143 -22.59 3.83 7.82
N GLY A 144 -22.33 2.96 6.85
CA GLY A 144 -20.99 2.68 6.37
C GLY A 144 -20.97 2.14 4.95
N VAL A 145 -19.79 2.11 4.35
CA VAL A 145 -19.52 1.50 3.05
C VAL A 145 -18.30 0.61 3.18
N HIS A 146 -18.38 -0.61 2.66
CA HIS A 146 -17.30 -1.57 2.67
C HIS A 146 -16.58 -1.62 1.31
N VAL A 147 -15.39 -1.04 1.24
CA VAL A 147 -14.52 -1.10 0.06
C VAL A 147 -13.70 -2.39 0.09
N ARG A 148 -14.13 -3.41 -0.66
CA ARG A 148 -13.55 -4.77 -0.61
C ARG A 148 -12.16 -4.87 -1.24
N ARG A 149 -11.79 -3.94 -2.11
CA ARG A 149 -10.53 -3.97 -2.84
C ARG A 149 -9.33 -3.58 -2.00
N GLU A 150 -9.54 -2.92 -0.88
CA GLU A 150 -8.47 -2.58 0.05
C GLU A 150 -7.94 -3.81 0.76
N ILE A 151 -6.64 -3.83 0.97
CA ILE A 151 -5.92 -4.93 1.60
C ILE A 151 -4.98 -4.39 2.67
N THR A 152 -4.63 -5.23 3.61
CA THR A 152 -3.62 -4.89 4.62
C THR A 152 -2.35 -5.69 4.39
N VAL A 153 -1.21 -5.05 4.61
CA VAL A 153 0.13 -5.64 4.50
C VAL A 153 0.95 -5.31 5.73
N GLU A 154 2.00 -6.06 5.97
CA GLU A 154 3.03 -5.69 6.93
C GLU A 154 3.98 -4.69 6.27
N PRO A 155 3.88 -3.37 6.57
CA PRO A 155 4.53 -2.34 5.77
C PRO A 155 6.05 -2.47 5.70
N TRP A 156 6.70 -2.90 6.78
CA TRP A 156 8.15 -3.14 6.81
C TRP A 156 8.59 -4.35 5.97
N CYS A 157 7.69 -5.30 5.68
CA CYS A 157 8.00 -6.44 4.83
C CYS A 157 8.08 -6.05 3.36
N VAL A 158 7.30 -5.06 2.91
CA VAL A 158 7.17 -4.70 1.49
C VAL A 158 8.52 -4.36 0.85
N PRO A 159 9.31 -3.40 1.36
CA PRO A 159 10.60 -3.08 0.75
C PRO A 159 11.58 -4.27 0.74
N VAL A 160 11.59 -5.06 1.81
CA VAL A 160 12.47 -6.23 1.94
C VAL A 160 12.11 -7.31 0.92
N CYS A 161 10.83 -7.65 0.81
CA CYS A 161 10.34 -8.68 -0.12
C CYS A 161 10.50 -8.22 -1.58
N VAL A 162 10.15 -6.98 -1.89
CA VAL A 162 10.32 -6.40 -3.24
C VAL A 162 11.79 -6.44 -3.66
N ARG A 163 12.73 -6.13 -2.77
CA ARG A 163 14.16 -6.25 -3.04
C ARG A 163 14.58 -7.72 -3.28
N ARG A 164 14.13 -8.64 -2.43
CA ARG A 164 14.50 -10.06 -2.52
C ARG A 164 13.95 -10.74 -3.78
N GLY A 165 12.80 -10.34 -4.26
CA GLY A 165 12.20 -10.81 -5.49
C GLY A 165 12.98 -10.42 -6.77
N SER A 166 14.06 -9.65 -6.63
CA SER A 166 14.94 -9.27 -7.73
C SER A 166 16.34 -9.87 -7.53
N GLN A 167 16.68 -10.88 -8.31
CA GLN A 167 17.99 -11.56 -8.23
C GLN A 167 19.18 -10.66 -8.64
N THR A 168 18.93 -9.52 -9.23
CA THR A 168 19.95 -8.63 -9.84
C THR A 168 20.24 -7.36 -9.03
N VAL A 169 19.55 -7.12 -7.91
CA VAL A 169 19.86 -6.00 -7.02
C VAL A 169 21.03 -6.40 -6.11
N ARG A 170 22.24 -6.00 -6.45
CA ARG A 170 23.44 -6.20 -5.63
C ARG A 170 23.68 -4.98 -4.74
N GLY A 171 23.86 -5.24 -3.46
CA GLY A 171 24.43 -4.30 -2.49
C GLY A 171 23.41 -3.35 -1.85
N VAL A 172 23.26 -3.49 -0.54
CA VAL A 172 22.90 -2.35 0.32
C VAL A 172 24.22 -1.80 0.82
N ALA A 173 24.69 -0.69 0.24
CA ALA A 173 25.82 0.04 0.78
C ALA A 173 25.26 0.98 1.85
N SER A 174 25.54 0.72 3.14
CA SER A 174 25.36 1.71 4.19
C SER A 174 26.41 2.79 3.99
N MET A 175 25.98 4.02 3.83
CA MET A 175 26.86 5.17 3.92
C MET A 175 26.98 5.52 5.40
N ALA A 176 28.00 4.94 6.07
CA ALA A 176 28.41 5.33 7.42
C ALA A 176 29.09 6.70 7.41
#